data_f7b735c9610bda0a965c13e8064c916b
#
_entry.id   f7b735c9610bda0a965c13e8064c916b
#
_cell.length_a   1.000
_cell.length_b   1.000
_cell.length_c   1.000
_cell.angle_alpha   90.00
_cell.angle_beta   90.00
_cell.angle_gamma   90.00
#
_symmetry.space_group_name_H-M   'P 1'
#
loop_
_entity.id
_entity.type
_entity.pdbx_description
1 polymer ?
#
loop_
_entity_poly.entity_id
_entity_poly.type
_entity_poly.pdbx_seq_one_letter_code
_entity_poly.pdbx_strand_id
1 'polypeptide(L)'
;MIRRPPRSTPLYSSAASDVYKRQNKRNIDWKTILIGILSQFIIAIAVLKVDFVRIIFEKLGQGFLAIVTYTNQGSRILFGELADSSKYGEIFIFQVLPVIIFFSALTSVLYYYRIIQKIVSGLAWMLTKLLNISGQESLAVAGNIFLGQTEAPLLVKGYLDKMNRSEYFLLMTGGMATVAGSVLAAYIGFLGGDDPVQRIEVAKNLIIASVMAAPGAIVISKIMFPQTEEVNKVIEISTEVTGTNLLSAITNGTRDGIKMAVNVGAMLLVFLALIALVNGVLFQLAEGFGLNLWIEQNTIYSSLSLELILGYLFAPLMWLIGVAKEDITLMGQLLGVKLAASEFVAYIELASLKDITSAMYLSYQKSVIMATIMLCGFANFASIGIQIGGIGILAPGKSKLLTELGFKAMLAGTLVSLLSATFVGMLLG
;
A
#
# COMPACT_ATOMS: atom_id res chain seq x y z
N MET A 1 -9.69 -63.81 7.97
CA MET A 1 -8.80 -62.87 8.71
C MET A 1 -8.45 -61.71 7.79
N ILE A 2 -9.13 -60.60 7.95
CA ILE A 2 -8.89 -59.37 7.19
C ILE A 2 -7.90 -58.51 7.98
N ARG A 3 -6.68 -58.35 7.47
CA ARG A 3 -5.66 -57.45 8.07
C ARG A 3 -6.09 -56.00 7.88
N ARG A 4 -6.24 -55.26 8.95
CA ARG A 4 -6.44 -53.79 8.95
C ARG A 4 -5.17 -53.13 8.43
N PRO A 5 -5.26 -52.08 7.57
CA PRO A 5 -4.09 -51.31 7.16
C PRO A 5 -3.51 -50.53 8.37
N PRO A 6 -2.18 -50.29 8.39
CA PRO A 6 -1.56 -49.57 9.48
C PRO A 6 -2.05 -48.10 9.52
N ARG A 7 -2.42 -47.60 10.70
CA ARG A 7 -2.74 -46.21 10.95
C ARG A 7 -1.48 -45.38 10.63
N SER A 8 -1.58 -44.52 9.61
CA SER A 8 -0.58 -43.49 9.35
C SER A 8 -0.60 -42.48 10.54
N THR A 9 0.47 -42.43 11.27
CA THR A 9 0.65 -41.53 12.42
C THR A 9 0.87 -40.08 11.95
N PRO A 10 0.18 -39.07 12.54
CA PRO A 10 0.33 -37.65 12.20
C PRO A 10 1.62 -36.99 12.69
N LEU A 11 2.56 -37.75 13.24
CA LEU A 11 3.77 -37.22 13.91
C LEU A 11 4.87 -36.67 12.99
N TYR A 12 4.80 -36.93 11.67
CA TYR A 12 5.81 -36.43 10.72
C TYR A 12 5.57 -34.98 10.26
N SER A 13 4.36 -34.44 10.38
CA SER A 13 4.07 -33.11 9.88
C SER A 13 4.56 -31.98 10.80
N SER A 14 4.55 -32.19 12.12
CA SER A 14 5.00 -31.17 13.08
C SER A 14 6.53 -31.06 13.14
N ALA A 15 7.23 -32.21 13.18
CA ALA A 15 8.70 -32.22 13.18
C ALA A 15 9.30 -31.66 11.86
N ALA A 16 8.73 -32.01 10.72
CA ALA A 16 9.14 -31.46 9.42
C ALA A 16 8.87 -29.96 9.33
N SER A 17 7.73 -29.48 9.86
CA SER A 17 7.40 -28.07 9.95
C SER A 17 8.35 -27.29 10.89
N ASP A 18 8.75 -27.88 12.00
CA ASP A 18 9.67 -27.24 12.96
C ASP A 18 11.12 -27.25 12.47
N VAL A 19 11.55 -28.31 11.78
CA VAL A 19 12.86 -28.36 11.11
C VAL A 19 12.92 -27.34 9.97
N TYR A 20 11.86 -27.21 9.18
CA TYR A 20 11.75 -26.21 8.11
C TYR A 20 11.77 -24.77 8.67
N LYS A 21 11.06 -24.50 9.75
CA LYS A 21 11.08 -23.17 10.42
C LYS A 21 12.45 -22.83 11.02
N ARG A 22 13.18 -23.83 11.57
CA ARG A 22 14.53 -23.63 12.13
C ARG A 22 15.61 -23.47 11.06
N GLN A 23 15.51 -24.19 9.94
CA GLN A 23 16.46 -24.10 8.84
C GLN A 23 16.37 -22.76 8.10
N ASN A 24 15.15 -22.22 7.89
CA ASN A 24 14.97 -20.94 7.21
C ASN A 24 15.54 -19.74 7.99
N LYS A 25 15.50 -19.75 9.33
CA LYS A 25 16.06 -18.64 10.15
C LYS A 25 17.60 -18.56 10.07
N ARG A 26 18.29 -19.67 9.81
CA ARG A 26 19.77 -19.70 9.65
C ARG A 26 20.24 -19.15 8.30
N ASN A 27 19.33 -19.08 7.31
CA ASN A 27 19.64 -18.64 5.95
C ASN A 27 19.33 -17.16 5.70
N ILE A 28 19.03 -16.38 6.76
CA ILE A 28 18.82 -14.93 6.64
C ILE A 28 20.17 -14.29 6.29
N ASP A 29 20.22 -13.60 5.14
CA ASP A 29 21.34 -12.76 4.77
C ASP A 29 21.26 -11.41 5.52
N TRP A 30 21.86 -11.39 6.71
CA TRP A 30 21.89 -10.21 7.58
C TRP A 30 22.55 -9.00 6.91
N LYS A 31 23.45 -9.22 5.95
CA LYS A 31 24.07 -8.12 5.18
C LYS A 31 23.02 -7.41 4.32
N THR A 32 22.23 -8.15 3.57
CA THR A 32 21.11 -7.62 2.78
C THR A 32 20.09 -6.89 3.67
N ILE A 33 19.74 -7.47 4.83
CA ILE A 33 18.82 -6.85 5.79
C ILE A 33 19.38 -5.52 6.30
N LEU A 34 20.62 -5.49 6.78
CA LEU A 34 21.24 -4.27 7.30
C LEU A 34 21.33 -3.17 6.24
N ILE A 35 21.78 -3.52 5.03
CA ILE A 35 21.87 -2.56 3.92
C ILE A 35 20.47 -2.02 3.56
N GLY A 36 19.43 -2.89 3.55
CA GLY A 36 18.07 -2.49 3.27
C GLY A 36 17.51 -1.51 4.33
N ILE A 37 17.71 -1.80 5.63
CA ILE A 37 17.33 -0.92 6.74
C ILE A 37 18.06 0.42 6.63
N LEU A 38 19.39 0.39 6.43
CA LEU A 38 20.19 1.61 6.27
C LEU A 38 19.73 2.41 5.04
N SER A 39 19.45 1.75 3.92
CA SER A 39 18.96 2.41 2.71
C SER A 39 17.63 3.13 2.98
N GLN A 40 16.70 2.46 3.65
CA GLN A 40 15.40 3.05 4.01
C GLN A 40 15.56 4.27 4.93
N PHE A 41 16.43 4.16 5.94
CA PHE A 41 16.73 5.25 6.87
C PHE A 41 17.45 6.42 6.19
N ILE A 42 18.43 6.14 5.30
CA ILE A 42 19.12 7.16 4.51
C ILE A 42 18.14 7.90 3.59
N ILE A 43 17.22 7.20 2.94
CA ILE A 43 16.17 7.83 2.12
C ILE A 43 15.34 8.78 2.97
N ALA A 44 14.91 8.36 4.17
CA ALA A 44 14.17 9.21 5.09
C ALA A 44 14.94 10.47 5.47
N ILE A 45 16.21 10.34 5.87
CA ILE A 45 17.08 11.48 6.19
C ILE A 45 17.26 12.39 4.96
N ALA A 46 17.56 11.80 3.80
CA ALA A 46 17.84 12.56 2.58
C ALA A 46 16.65 13.44 2.20
N VAL A 47 15.43 12.89 2.25
CA VAL A 47 14.24 13.66 1.86
C VAL A 47 13.82 14.68 2.93
N LEU A 48 13.96 14.35 4.22
CA LEU A 48 13.51 15.24 5.30
C LEU A 48 14.54 16.32 5.69
N LYS A 49 15.83 16.06 5.51
CA LYS A 49 16.92 16.93 6.03
C LYS A 49 17.83 17.49 4.95
N VAL A 50 17.83 16.98 3.71
CA VAL A 50 18.69 17.44 2.63
C VAL A 50 17.89 18.26 1.63
N ASP A 51 18.10 19.59 1.59
CA ASP A 51 17.31 20.51 0.78
C ASP A 51 17.24 20.16 -0.70
N PHE A 52 18.38 19.76 -1.30
CA PHE A 52 18.42 19.38 -2.71
C PHE A 52 17.50 18.17 -3.02
N VAL A 53 17.50 17.16 -2.14
CA VAL A 53 16.64 15.97 -2.31
C VAL A 53 15.19 16.36 -2.08
N ARG A 54 14.91 17.15 -1.04
CA ARG A 54 13.57 17.68 -0.75
C ARG A 54 12.98 18.40 -1.95
N ILE A 55 13.75 19.29 -2.60
CA ILE A 55 13.31 20.03 -3.80
C ILE A 55 12.94 19.08 -4.94
N ILE A 56 13.69 17.96 -5.13
CA ILE A 56 13.36 16.97 -6.16
C ILE A 56 11.98 16.36 -5.87
N PHE A 57 11.72 15.93 -4.64
CA PHE A 57 10.43 15.35 -4.25
C PHE A 57 9.27 16.37 -4.31
N GLU A 58 9.53 17.62 -3.96
CA GLU A 58 8.56 18.72 -4.13
C GLU A 58 8.21 18.94 -5.61
N LYS A 59 9.22 18.94 -6.52
CA LYS A 59 8.97 19.05 -7.96
C LYS A 59 8.20 17.85 -8.51
N LEU A 60 8.48 16.65 -8.03
CA LEU A 60 7.67 15.47 -8.38
C LEU A 60 6.22 15.65 -7.90
N GLY A 61 6.02 16.13 -6.68
CA GLY A 61 4.69 16.45 -6.14
C GLY A 61 3.97 17.50 -6.98
N GLN A 62 4.67 18.57 -7.42
CA GLN A 62 4.11 19.57 -8.33
C GLN A 62 3.71 18.96 -9.68
N GLY A 63 4.51 18.02 -10.21
CA GLY A 63 4.15 17.27 -11.42
C GLY A 63 2.86 16.46 -11.24
N PHE A 64 2.68 15.77 -10.13
CA PHE A 64 1.43 15.07 -9.79
C PHE A 64 0.25 16.05 -9.69
N LEU A 65 0.43 17.18 -9.02
CA LEU A 65 -0.61 18.22 -8.91
C LEU A 65 -1.01 18.79 -10.27
N ALA A 66 -0.05 19.00 -11.18
CA ALA A 66 -0.33 19.44 -12.54
C ALA A 66 -1.22 18.44 -13.28
N ILE A 67 -0.96 17.13 -13.14
CA ILE A 67 -1.78 16.06 -13.72
C ILE A 67 -3.22 16.13 -13.19
N VAL A 68 -3.39 16.29 -11.89
CA VAL A 68 -4.71 16.46 -11.25
C VAL A 68 -5.43 17.69 -11.82
N THR A 69 -4.72 18.80 -11.96
CA THR A 69 -5.27 20.05 -12.51
C THR A 69 -5.75 19.89 -13.95
N TYR A 70 -4.97 19.20 -14.81
CA TYR A 70 -5.41 18.91 -16.18
C TYR A 70 -6.62 17.96 -16.21
N THR A 71 -6.69 17.00 -15.30
CA THR A 71 -7.87 16.14 -15.20
C THR A 71 -9.12 16.94 -14.85
N ASN A 72 -9.01 17.90 -13.94
CA ASN A 72 -10.14 18.74 -13.54
C ASN A 72 -10.70 19.56 -14.70
N GLN A 73 -9.87 19.98 -15.68
CA GLN A 73 -10.36 20.63 -16.90
C GLN A 73 -11.27 19.71 -17.71
N GLY A 74 -10.88 18.44 -17.88
CA GLY A 74 -11.72 17.44 -18.55
C GLY A 74 -13.00 17.13 -17.76
N SER A 75 -12.90 17.01 -16.43
CA SER A 75 -14.04 16.74 -15.54
C SER A 75 -15.08 17.88 -15.59
N ARG A 76 -14.64 19.15 -15.63
CA ARG A 76 -15.55 20.30 -15.75
C ARG A 76 -16.32 20.32 -17.06
N ILE A 77 -15.72 19.87 -18.16
CA ILE A 77 -16.41 19.77 -19.46
C ILE A 77 -17.50 18.68 -19.40
N LEU A 78 -17.24 17.55 -18.75
CA LEU A 78 -18.16 16.41 -18.70
C LEU A 78 -19.26 16.58 -17.63
N PHE A 79 -18.91 17.11 -16.47
CA PHE A 79 -19.77 17.13 -15.28
C PHE A 79 -20.18 18.54 -14.84
N GLY A 80 -19.70 19.57 -15.55
CA GLY A 80 -20.02 20.96 -15.24
C GLY A 80 -19.59 21.37 -13.84
N GLU A 81 -20.46 22.05 -13.13
CA GLU A 81 -20.22 22.57 -11.78
C GLU A 81 -20.08 21.48 -10.70
N LEU A 82 -20.57 20.26 -10.92
CA LEU A 82 -20.41 19.13 -9.98
C LEU A 82 -18.95 18.72 -9.81
N ALA A 83 -18.08 19.08 -10.76
CA ALA A 83 -16.64 18.89 -10.65
C ALA A 83 -15.92 20.03 -9.90
N ASP A 84 -16.63 21.04 -9.43
CA ASP A 84 -16.07 22.19 -8.73
C ASP A 84 -16.26 22.06 -7.20
N SER A 85 -15.16 21.73 -6.48
CA SER A 85 -15.17 21.60 -5.01
C SER A 85 -15.57 22.87 -4.30
N SER A 86 -15.31 24.03 -4.87
CA SER A 86 -15.63 25.31 -4.24
C SER A 86 -17.14 25.58 -4.14
N LYS A 87 -17.97 24.93 -4.97
CA LYS A 87 -19.44 25.13 -4.99
C LYS A 87 -20.20 24.09 -4.20
N TYR A 88 -19.81 22.81 -4.28
CA TYR A 88 -20.56 21.69 -3.72
C TYR A 88 -19.74 20.85 -2.73
N GLY A 89 -18.55 21.30 -2.36
CA GLY A 89 -17.62 20.47 -1.61
C GLY A 89 -17.01 19.35 -2.45
N GLU A 90 -16.30 18.44 -1.82
CA GLU A 90 -15.68 17.33 -2.50
C GLU A 90 -16.68 16.21 -2.81
N ILE A 91 -17.02 16.06 -4.10
CA ILE A 91 -17.83 14.93 -4.59
C ILE A 91 -16.90 13.90 -5.25
N PHE A 92 -16.66 12.80 -4.56
CA PHE A 92 -15.69 11.77 -4.92
C PHE A 92 -15.79 11.30 -6.39
N ILE A 93 -17.01 11.04 -6.86
CA ILE A 93 -17.28 10.51 -8.21
C ILE A 93 -16.83 11.49 -9.30
N PHE A 94 -16.99 12.79 -9.11
CA PHE A 94 -16.74 13.80 -10.13
C PHE A 94 -15.35 14.43 -10.05
N GLN A 95 -14.68 14.31 -8.91
CA GLN A 95 -13.40 14.97 -8.67
C GLN A 95 -12.25 13.96 -8.56
N VAL A 96 -12.46 12.80 -7.92
CA VAL A 96 -11.41 11.83 -7.65
C VAL A 96 -11.35 10.71 -8.67
N LEU A 97 -12.50 10.10 -9.02
CA LEU A 97 -12.50 8.99 -9.99
C LEU A 97 -11.97 9.36 -11.37
N PRO A 98 -12.24 10.56 -11.93
CA PRO A 98 -11.63 10.99 -13.21
C PRO A 98 -10.10 11.05 -13.16
N VAL A 99 -9.51 11.40 -12.02
CA VAL A 99 -8.06 11.43 -11.83
C VAL A 99 -7.45 10.03 -12.00
N ILE A 100 -8.10 9.01 -11.44
CA ILE A 100 -7.70 7.60 -11.59
C ILE A 100 -7.71 7.19 -13.07
N ILE A 101 -8.77 7.57 -13.81
CA ILE A 101 -8.92 7.25 -15.22
C ILE A 101 -7.84 7.92 -16.07
N PHE A 102 -7.63 9.23 -15.88
CA PHE A 102 -6.64 9.98 -16.64
C PHE A 102 -5.22 9.51 -16.34
N PHE A 103 -4.91 9.28 -15.06
CA PHE A 103 -3.58 8.82 -14.65
C PHE A 103 -3.27 7.43 -15.20
N SER A 104 -4.25 6.52 -15.25
CA SER A 104 -4.10 5.19 -15.86
C SER A 104 -3.83 5.31 -17.38
N ALA A 105 -4.54 6.19 -18.09
CA ALA A 105 -4.29 6.46 -19.50
C ALA A 105 -2.88 7.04 -19.72
N LEU A 106 -2.46 8.00 -18.89
CA LEU A 106 -1.12 8.60 -18.95
C LEU A 106 -0.03 7.55 -18.68
N THR A 107 -0.20 6.71 -17.66
CA THR A 107 0.72 5.61 -17.36
C THR A 107 0.86 4.66 -18.54
N SER A 108 -0.24 4.32 -19.22
CA SER A 108 -0.23 3.49 -20.42
C SER A 108 0.54 4.14 -21.59
N VAL A 109 0.44 5.46 -21.76
CA VAL A 109 1.23 6.22 -22.74
C VAL A 109 2.73 6.18 -22.39
N LEU A 110 3.09 6.43 -21.12
CA LEU A 110 4.47 6.36 -20.65
C LEU A 110 5.06 4.95 -20.79
N TYR A 111 4.21 3.93 -20.63
CA TYR A 111 4.57 2.53 -20.86
C TYR A 111 4.81 2.26 -22.36
N TYR A 112 3.94 2.77 -23.23
CA TYR A 112 4.10 2.66 -24.70
C TYR A 112 5.42 3.26 -25.19
N TYR A 113 5.81 4.43 -24.68
CA TYR A 113 7.11 5.08 -25.00
C TYR A 113 8.30 4.46 -24.26
N ARG A 114 8.09 3.40 -23.47
CA ARG A 114 9.11 2.72 -22.68
C ARG A 114 9.82 3.62 -21.65
N ILE A 115 9.19 4.71 -21.24
CA ILE A 115 9.75 5.63 -20.24
C ILE A 115 9.77 4.96 -18.87
N ILE A 116 8.64 4.35 -18.46
CA ILE A 116 8.54 3.64 -17.18
C ILE A 116 9.55 2.49 -17.12
N GLN A 117 9.66 1.69 -18.18
CA GLN A 117 10.59 0.56 -18.23
C GLN A 117 12.04 1.01 -18.04
N LYS A 118 12.45 2.14 -18.64
CA LYS A 118 13.81 2.68 -18.49
C LYS A 118 14.08 3.12 -17.04
N ILE A 119 13.11 3.83 -16.42
CA ILE A 119 13.22 4.27 -15.03
C ILE A 119 13.29 3.07 -14.09
N VAL A 120 12.38 2.11 -14.26
CA VAL A 120 12.33 0.88 -13.45
C VAL A 120 13.61 0.05 -13.64
N SER A 121 14.14 -0.10 -14.85
CA SER A 121 15.42 -0.78 -15.10
C SER A 121 16.57 -0.15 -14.34
N GLY A 122 16.66 1.18 -14.34
CA GLY A 122 17.73 1.90 -13.63
C GLY A 122 17.64 1.67 -12.11
N LEU A 123 16.43 1.75 -11.54
CA LEU A 123 16.20 1.47 -10.13
C LEU A 123 16.44 0.00 -9.78
N ALA A 124 15.99 -0.92 -10.63
CA ALA A 124 16.20 -2.35 -10.44
C ALA A 124 17.70 -2.69 -10.45
N TRP A 125 18.48 -2.10 -11.38
CA TRP A 125 19.94 -2.29 -11.41
C TRP A 125 20.58 -1.81 -10.09
N MET A 126 20.15 -0.66 -9.58
CA MET A 126 20.65 -0.14 -8.32
C MET A 126 20.31 -1.08 -7.14
N LEU A 127 19.07 -1.55 -7.06
CA LEU A 127 18.61 -2.49 -6.01
C LEU A 127 19.34 -3.82 -6.09
N THR A 128 19.50 -4.41 -7.29
CA THR A 128 20.24 -5.67 -7.48
C THR A 128 21.68 -5.55 -7.01
N LYS A 129 22.35 -4.44 -7.34
CA LYS A 129 23.73 -4.21 -6.97
C LYS A 129 23.90 -3.95 -5.47
N LEU A 130 22.97 -3.22 -4.87
CA LEU A 130 23.04 -2.79 -3.47
C LEU A 130 22.62 -3.92 -2.51
N LEU A 131 21.53 -4.63 -2.83
CA LEU A 131 20.84 -5.55 -1.92
C LEU A 131 21.04 -7.04 -2.29
N ASN A 132 21.78 -7.32 -3.35
CA ASN A 132 22.12 -8.67 -3.78
C ASN A 132 20.92 -9.61 -3.97
N ILE A 133 19.81 -9.08 -4.50
CA ILE A 133 18.59 -9.80 -4.85
C ILE A 133 18.55 -10.13 -6.34
N SER A 134 17.60 -10.97 -6.77
CA SER A 134 17.47 -11.34 -8.19
C SER A 134 17.02 -10.18 -9.07
N GLY A 135 17.30 -10.28 -10.38
CA GLY A 135 16.88 -9.26 -11.35
C GLY A 135 15.36 -9.10 -11.41
N GLN A 136 14.63 -10.21 -11.37
CA GLN A 136 13.17 -10.22 -11.36
C GLN A 136 12.58 -9.63 -10.05
N GLU A 137 13.19 -9.89 -8.91
CA GLU A 137 12.82 -9.28 -7.64
C GLU A 137 13.01 -7.76 -7.67
N SER A 138 14.16 -7.33 -8.16
CA SER A 138 14.50 -5.91 -8.28
C SER A 138 13.55 -5.18 -9.23
N LEU A 139 13.21 -5.79 -10.37
CA LEU A 139 12.23 -5.25 -11.32
C LEU A 139 10.84 -5.13 -10.70
N ALA A 140 10.40 -6.17 -9.98
CA ALA A 140 9.10 -6.18 -9.33
C ALA A 140 9.00 -5.08 -8.26
N VAL A 141 9.99 -4.98 -7.39
CA VAL A 141 10.04 -3.97 -6.32
C VAL A 141 10.18 -2.55 -6.88
N ALA A 142 11.08 -2.33 -7.85
CA ALA A 142 11.23 -1.03 -8.49
C ALA A 142 9.97 -0.62 -9.26
N GLY A 143 9.30 -1.58 -9.92
CA GLY A 143 8.02 -1.37 -10.60
C GLY A 143 6.93 -0.92 -9.64
N ASN A 144 6.84 -1.55 -8.49
CA ASN A 144 5.84 -1.24 -7.46
C ASN A 144 5.94 0.19 -6.89
N ILE A 145 7.05 0.91 -7.08
CA ILE A 145 7.15 2.33 -6.67
C ILE A 145 6.17 3.21 -7.47
N PHE A 146 5.90 2.85 -8.74
CA PHE A 146 5.08 3.64 -9.67
C PHE A 146 3.81 2.95 -10.10
N LEU A 147 3.85 1.61 -10.19
CA LEU A 147 2.79 0.76 -10.72
C LEU A 147 2.02 0.09 -9.58
N GLY A 148 0.79 -0.27 -9.85
CA GLY A 148 -0.03 -1.01 -8.90
C GLY A 148 0.40 -2.47 -8.73
N GLN A 149 -0.14 -3.11 -7.70
CA GLN A 149 0.13 -4.50 -7.34
C GLN A 149 -0.25 -5.54 -8.42
N THR A 150 -1.06 -5.15 -9.40
CA THR A 150 -1.46 -5.98 -10.55
C THR A 150 -0.65 -5.66 -11.81
N GLU A 151 -0.06 -4.47 -11.89
CA GLU A 151 0.68 -3.98 -13.05
C GLU A 151 2.18 -4.33 -12.95
N ALA A 152 2.78 -4.20 -11.78
CA ALA A 152 4.19 -4.53 -11.58
C ALA A 152 4.54 -5.99 -11.92
N PRO A 153 3.69 -7.00 -11.64
CA PRO A 153 3.93 -8.38 -12.10
C PRO A 153 4.05 -8.54 -13.61
N LEU A 154 3.47 -7.65 -14.42
CA LEU A 154 3.61 -7.67 -15.88
C LEU A 154 5.06 -7.43 -16.32
N LEU A 155 5.84 -6.63 -15.58
CA LEU A 155 7.25 -6.38 -15.86
C LEU A 155 8.09 -7.65 -15.80
N VAL A 156 7.70 -8.59 -14.95
CA VAL A 156 8.40 -9.85 -14.69
C VAL A 156 7.65 -11.09 -15.22
N LYS A 157 6.65 -10.88 -16.09
CA LYS A 157 5.78 -11.95 -16.60
C LYS A 157 6.57 -13.13 -17.15
N GLY A 158 7.63 -12.88 -17.91
CA GLY A 158 8.48 -13.94 -18.49
C GLY A 158 9.25 -14.78 -17.46
N TYR A 159 9.29 -14.36 -16.21
CA TYR A 159 9.99 -15.06 -15.12
C TYR A 159 9.06 -15.76 -14.13
N LEU A 160 7.75 -15.41 -14.11
CA LEU A 160 6.82 -15.85 -13.09
C LEU A 160 6.83 -17.39 -12.92
N ASP A 161 6.86 -18.17 -14.00
CA ASP A 161 6.86 -19.63 -13.91
C ASP A 161 8.12 -20.19 -13.22
N LYS A 162 9.24 -19.47 -13.32
CA LYS A 162 10.56 -19.88 -12.80
C LYS A 162 10.85 -19.30 -11.41
N MET A 163 10.08 -18.32 -10.96
CA MET A 163 10.25 -17.70 -9.65
C MET A 163 10.00 -18.72 -8.53
N ASN A 164 10.87 -18.69 -7.53
CA ASN A 164 10.76 -19.48 -6.32
C ASN A 164 9.86 -18.85 -5.26
N ARG A 165 9.66 -19.52 -4.13
CA ARG A 165 8.75 -19.10 -3.06
C ARG A 165 9.16 -17.76 -2.44
N SER A 166 10.45 -17.52 -2.22
CA SER A 166 10.98 -16.27 -1.66
C SER A 166 10.76 -15.09 -2.61
N GLU A 167 10.96 -15.30 -3.91
CA GLU A 167 10.75 -14.30 -4.94
C GLU A 167 9.28 -13.92 -5.10
N TYR A 168 8.38 -14.92 -5.10
CA TYR A 168 6.92 -14.66 -5.08
C TYR A 168 6.49 -13.91 -3.84
N PHE A 169 7.07 -14.24 -2.68
CA PHE A 169 6.73 -13.55 -1.45
C PHE A 169 7.16 -12.07 -1.48
N LEU A 170 8.35 -11.78 -2.04
CA LEU A 170 8.79 -10.40 -2.23
C LEU A 170 7.93 -9.65 -3.26
N LEU A 171 7.57 -10.28 -4.38
CA LEU A 171 6.65 -9.70 -5.38
C LEU A 171 5.34 -9.28 -4.74
N MET A 172 4.71 -10.17 -3.95
CA MET A 172 3.46 -9.90 -3.25
C MET A 172 3.63 -8.85 -2.15
N THR A 173 4.69 -8.93 -1.35
CA THR A 173 5.00 -7.96 -0.29
C THR A 173 5.20 -6.56 -0.86
N GLY A 174 5.94 -6.44 -1.97
CA GLY A 174 6.15 -5.16 -2.66
C GLY A 174 4.83 -4.54 -3.12
N GLY A 175 3.96 -5.32 -3.75
CA GLY A 175 2.64 -4.87 -4.17
C GLY A 175 1.72 -4.48 -3.01
N MET A 176 1.83 -5.15 -1.84
CA MET A 176 1.09 -4.79 -0.63
C MET A 176 1.66 -3.54 0.08
N ALA A 177 2.96 -3.29 -0.04
CA ALA A 177 3.64 -2.20 0.66
C ALA A 177 3.56 -0.85 -0.07
N THR A 178 3.14 -0.82 -1.33
CA THR A 178 3.11 0.36 -2.19
C THR A 178 1.70 0.64 -2.71
N VAL A 179 1.52 1.79 -3.33
CA VAL A 179 0.28 2.18 -4.03
C VAL A 179 0.56 2.51 -5.48
N ALA A 180 -0.43 2.32 -6.34
CA ALA A 180 -0.34 2.75 -7.73
C ALA A 180 -0.33 4.28 -7.83
N GLY A 181 0.41 4.84 -8.80
CA GLY A 181 0.46 6.29 -9.02
C GLY A 181 -0.91 6.92 -9.27
N SER A 182 -1.82 6.20 -9.96
CA SER A 182 -3.20 6.64 -10.17
C SER A 182 -3.99 6.83 -8.88
N VAL A 183 -3.75 5.95 -7.91
CA VAL A 183 -4.40 5.97 -6.60
C VAL A 183 -3.76 7.01 -5.69
N LEU A 184 -2.45 7.18 -5.77
CA LEU A 184 -1.70 8.22 -5.04
C LEU A 184 -2.27 9.62 -5.33
N ALA A 185 -2.63 9.90 -6.59
CA ALA A 185 -3.25 11.16 -6.98
C ALA A 185 -4.61 11.39 -6.28
N ALA A 186 -5.40 10.32 -6.04
CA ALA A 186 -6.64 10.41 -5.27
C ALA A 186 -6.38 10.78 -3.80
N TYR A 187 -5.35 10.18 -3.17
CA TYR A 187 -5.00 10.50 -1.77
C TYR A 187 -4.51 11.92 -1.58
N ILE A 188 -3.82 12.49 -2.59
CA ILE A 188 -3.43 13.91 -2.58
C ILE A 188 -4.69 14.80 -2.51
N GLY A 189 -5.76 14.44 -3.22
CA GLY A 189 -7.04 15.12 -3.15
C GLY A 189 -7.61 15.08 -1.72
N PHE A 190 -7.77 13.89 -1.13
CA PHE A 190 -8.37 13.74 0.20
C PHE A 190 -7.62 14.48 1.31
N LEU A 191 -6.30 14.39 1.32
CA LEU A 191 -5.51 14.95 2.41
C LEU A 191 -5.10 16.40 2.18
N GLY A 192 -4.99 16.82 0.92
CA GLY A 192 -4.51 18.16 0.57
C GLY A 192 -5.63 19.21 0.56
N GLY A 193 -6.91 18.79 0.50
CA GLY A 193 -8.03 19.73 0.38
C GLY A 193 -7.85 20.66 -0.81
N ASP A 194 -8.25 21.93 -0.67
CA ASP A 194 -8.13 22.95 -1.72
C ASP A 194 -6.81 23.74 -1.67
N ASP A 195 -5.98 23.55 -0.62
CA ASP A 195 -4.71 24.27 -0.46
C ASP A 195 -3.59 23.63 -1.33
N PRO A 196 -3.05 24.35 -2.34
CA PRO A 196 -1.97 23.85 -3.19
C PRO A 196 -0.70 23.49 -2.42
N VAL A 197 -0.39 24.20 -1.34
CA VAL A 197 0.81 23.95 -0.52
C VAL A 197 0.65 22.63 0.23
N GLN A 198 -0.50 22.39 0.85
CA GLN A 198 -0.80 21.13 1.52
C GLN A 198 -0.82 19.95 0.52
N ARG A 199 -1.38 20.12 -0.68
CA ARG A 199 -1.35 19.10 -1.74
C ARG A 199 0.07 18.70 -2.11
N ILE A 200 1.00 19.64 -2.24
CA ILE A 200 2.41 19.36 -2.54
C ILE A 200 3.07 18.60 -1.37
N GLU A 201 2.81 19.02 -0.13
CA GLU A 201 3.32 18.33 1.07
C GLU A 201 2.83 16.88 1.17
N VAL A 202 1.53 16.66 0.95
CA VAL A 202 0.93 15.32 0.93
C VAL A 202 1.52 14.49 -0.20
N ALA A 203 1.63 15.03 -1.42
CA ALA A 203 2.24 14.35 -2.56
C ALA A 203 3.68 13.93 -2.26
N LYS A 204 4.47 14.83 -1.69
CA LYS A 204 5.84 14.54 -1.25
C LYS A 204 5.86 13.36 -0.27
N ASN A 205 5.04 13.39 0.78
CA ASN A 205 5.01 12.34 1.81
C ASN A 205 4.59 10.97 1.24
N LEU A 206 3.63 10.94 0.32
CA LEU A 206 3.18 9.72 -0.35
C LEU A 206 4.25 9.14 -1.30
N ILE A 207 4.96 9.99 -2.04
CA ILE A 207 6.08 9.56 -2.90
C ILE A 207 7.22 9.01 -2.04
N ILE A 208 7.54 9.67 -0.93
CA ILE A 208 8.54 9.19 0.05
C ILE A 208 8.16 7.79 0.55
N ALA A 209 6.90 7.61 0.96
CA ALA A 209 6.41 6.33 1.44
C ALA A 209 6.59 5.20 0.40
N SER A 210 6.25 5.46 -0.88
CA SER A 210 6.42 4.50 -1.98
C SER A 210 7.90 4.16 -2.24
N VAL A 211 8.79 5.16 -2.21
CA VAL A 211 10.22 4.94 -2.42
C VAL A 211 10.85 4.19 -1.24
N MET A 212 10.48 4.53 0.00
CA MET A 212 10.94 3.83 1.20
C MET A 212 10.40 2.40 1.29
N ALA A 213 9.22 2.13 0.73
CA ALA A 213 8.63 0.79 0.72
C ALA A 213 9.48 -0.21 -0.06
N ALA A 214 10.23 0.21 -1.08
CA ALA A 214 11.05 -0.69 -1.91
C ALA A 214 12.13 -1.44 -1.10
N PRO A 215 13.10 -0.77 -0.44
CA PRO A 215 14.05 -1.48 0.42
C PRO A 215 13.38 -2.12 1.65
N GLY A 216 12.31 -1.53 2.19
CA GLY A 216 11.55 -2.11 3.30
C GLY A 216 10.90 -3.44 2.94
N ALA A 217 10.32 -3.57 1.75
CA ALA A 217 9.73 -4.82 1.26
C ALA A 217 10.78 -5.94 1.15
N ILE A 218 11.98 -5.60 0.68
CA ILE A 218 13.09 -6.55 0.60
C ILE A 218 13.48 -7.02 2.02
N VAL A 219 13.67 -6.09 2.96
CA VAL A 219 14.01 -6.40 4.35
C VAL A 219 13.01 -7.35 4.99
N ILE A 220 11.74 -6.95 5.02
CA ILE A 220 10.69 -7.75 5.70
C ILE A 220 10.49 -9.09 4.99
N SER A 221 10.46 -9.08 3.65
CA SER A 221 10.30 -10.31 2.88
C SER A 221 11.44 -11.30 3.13
N LYS A 222 12.71 -10.85 3.12
CA LYS A 222 13.87 -11.74 3.32
C LYS A 222 14.05 -12.20 4.77
N ILE A 223 13.51 -11.49 5.75
CA ILE A 223 13.39 -11.96 7.12
C ILE A 223 12.33 -13.08 7.23
N MET A 224 11.16 -12.89 6.62
CA MET A 224 10.05 -13.84 6.72
C MET A 224 10.25 -15.08 5.83
N PHE A 225 10.80 -14.89 4.62
CA PHE A 225 11.09 -15.94 3.63
C PHE A 225 12.47 -15.72 3.03
N PRO A 226 13.56 -16.18 3.72
CA PRO A 226 14.92 -16.05 3.24
C PRO A 226 15.11 -16.75 1.87
N GLN A 227 15.98 -16.20 1.05
CA GLN A 227 16.38 -16.80 -0.21
C GLN A 227 17.33 -17.99 0.05
N THR A 228 16.95 -19.16 -0.40
CA THR A 228 17.73 -20.40 -0.22
C THR A 228 18.28 -20.98 -1.54
N GLU A 229 17.84 -20.44 -2.66
CA GLU A 229 18.23 -20.86 -4.00
C GLU A 229 19.15 -19.81 -4.64
N GLU A 230 19.93 -20.21 -5.64
CA GLU A 230 20.75 -19.28 -6.40
C GLU A 230 19.88 -18.25 -7.12
N VAL A 231 20.31 -17.00 -7.08
CA VAL A 231 19.58 -15.88 -7.68
C VAL A 231 20.09 -15.56 -9.07
N ASN A 232 19.18 -15.44 -10.03
CA ASN A 232 19.50 -14.90 -11.35
C ASN A 232 19.50 -13.36 -11.28
N LYS A 233 20.66 -12.72 -11.53
CA LYS A 233 20.83 -11.27 -11.47
C LYS A 233 20.59 -10.56 -12.82
N VAL A 234 20.21 -11.29 -13.84
CA VAL A 234 19.93 -10.72 -15.16
C VAL A 234 18.63 -9.90 -15.07
N ILE A 235 18.70 -8.67 -15.56
CA ILE A 235 17.58 -7.74 -15.58
C ILE A 235 17.07 -7.64 -17.01
N GLU A 236 15.99 -8.35 -17.31
CA GLU A 236 15.31 -8.27 -18.61
C GLU A 236 13.84 -7.94 -18.35
N ILE A 237 13.36 -6.85 -18.89
CA ILE A 237 11.96 -6.44 -18.78
C ILE A 237 11.16 -7.13 -19.89
N SER A 238 9.97 -7.64 -19.55
CA SER A 238 9.03 -8.08 -20.56
C SER A 238 8.73 -6.95 -21.54
N THR A 239 8.93 -7.22 -22.84
CA THR A 239 8.73 -6.23 -23.91
C THR A 239 7.28 -6.19 -24.43
N GLU A 240 6.33 -6.83 -23.72
CA GLU A 240 4.93 -6.78 -24.11
C GLU A 240 4.45 -5.31 -24.09
N VAL A 241 4.05 -4.82 -25.25
CA VAL A 241 3.56 -3.44 -25.42
C VAL A 241 2.06 -3.44 -25.14
N THR A 242 1.60 -2.51 -24.33
CA THR A 242 0.18 -2.33 -23.95
C THR A 242 -0.73 -1.89 -25.10
N GLY A 243 -0.21 -1.70 -26.34
CA GLY A 243 -0.97 -1.33 -27.52
C GLY A 243 -0.13 -1.33 -28.78
N THR A 244 -0.76 -1.53 -29.93
CA THR A 244 -0.12 -1.53 -31.25
C THR A 244 0.28 -0.13 -31.74
N ASN A 245 -0.37 0.91 -31.20
CA ASN A 245 -0.10 2.33 -31.49
C ASN A 245 -0.51 3.19 -30.28
N LEU A 246 -0.20 4.50 -30.34
CA LEU A 246 -0.46 5.44 -29.26
C LEU A 246 -1.95 5.52 -28.89
N LEU A 247 -2.85 5.55 -29.87
CA LEU A 247 -4.30 5.60 -29.61
C LEU A 247 -4.79 4.33 -28.92
N SER A 248 -4.28 3.18 -29.31
CA SER A 248 -4.56 1.91 -28.65
C SER A 248 -4.07 1.91 -27.20
N ALA A 249 -2.89 2.46 -26.94
CA ALA A 249 -2.36 2.58 -25.57
C ALA A 249 -3.24 3.49 -24.70
N ILE A 250 -3.65 4.66 -25.22
CA ILE A 250 -4.58 5.58 -24.55
C ILE A 250 -5.90 4.87 -24.25
N THR A 251 -6.49 4.22 -25.25
CA THR A 251 -7.80 3.54 -25.12
C THR A 251 -7.74 2.40 -24.07
N ASN A 252 -6.68 1.60 -24.10
CA ASN A 252 -6.49 0.51 -23.12
C ASN A 252 -6.31 1.07 -21.71
N GLY A 253 -5.44 2.08 -21.55
CA GLY A 253 -5.24 2.73 -20.25
C GLY A 253 -6.51 3.41 -19.71
N THR A 254 -7.30 4.03 -20.58
CA THR A 254 -8.61 4.60 -20.21
C THR A 254 -9.58 3.51 -19.74
N ARG A 255 -9.65 2.38 -20.47
CA ARG A 255 -10.51 1.24 -20.09
C ARG A 255 -10.12 0.65 -18.74
N ASP A 256 -8.83 0.48 -18.51
CA ASP A 256 -8.32 -0.05 -17.24
C ASP A 256 -8.55 0.95 -16.10
N GLY A 257 -8.35 2.24 -16.37
CA GLY A 257 -8.68 3.32 -15.43
C GLY A 257 -10.16 3.38 -15.05
N ILE A 258 -11.08 3.19 -16.01
CA ILE A 258 -12.53 3.11 -15.74
C ILE A 258 -12.84 1.92 -14.82
N LYS A 259 -12.30 0.73 -15.13
CA LYS A 259 -12.50 -0.46 -14.29
C LYS A 259 -12.00 -0.20 -12.86
N MET A 260 -10.81 0.39 -12.72
CA MET A 260 -10.24 0.73 -11.41
C MET A 260 -11.12 1.75 -10.69
N ALA A 261 -11.52 2.83 -11.34
CA ALA A 261 -12.36 3.88 -10.76
C ALA A 261 -13.71 3.31 -10.26
N VAL A 262 -14.40 2.53 -11.09
CA VAL A 262 -15.67 1.88 -10.72
C VAL A 262 -15.48 0.93 -9.54
N ASN A 263 -14.43 0.10 -9.54
CA ASN A 263 -14.12 -0.80 -8.43
C ASN A 263 -13.85 -0.03 -7.13
N VAL A 264 -13.05 1.03 -7.19
CA VAL A 264 -12.76 1.88 -6.01
C VAL A 264 -14.03 2.50 -5.46
N GLY A 265 -14.87 3.11 -6.31
CA GLY A 265 -16.15 3.71 -5.89
C GLY A 265 -17.11 2.69 -5.28
N ALA A 266 -17.26 1.51 -5.91
CA ALA A 266 -18.10 0.44 -5.42
C ALA A 266 -17.59 -0.13 -4.08
N MET A 267 -16.29 -0.37 -3.95
CA MET A 267 -15.69 -0.87 -2.71
C MET A 267 -15.83 0.13 -1.56
N LEU A 268 -15.62 1.43 -1.82
CA LEU A 268 -15.84 2.48 -0.82
C LEU A 268 -17.28 2.47 -0.32
N LEU A 269 -18.26 2.47 -1.23
CA LEU A 269 -19.68 2.43 -0.86
C LEU A 269 -19.99 1.22 0.04
N VAL A 270 -19.54 0.03 -0.38
CA VAL A 270 -19.82 -1.22 0.34
C VAL A 270 -19.12 -1.23 1.70
N PHE A 271 -17.84 -0.89 1.78
CA PHE A 271 -17.11 -0.93 3.06
C PHE A 271 -17.63 0.13 4.05
N LEU A 272 -17.93 1.34 3.60
CA LEU A 272 -18.51 2.36 4.48
C LEU A 272 -19.89 1.94 5.00
N ALA A 273 -20.73 1.34 4.14
CA ALA A 273 -22.02 0.79 4.55
C ALA A 273 -21.86 -0.38 5.54
N LEU A 274 -20.88 -1.28 5.32
CA LEU A 274 -20.61 -2.39 6.25
C LEU A 274 -20.09 -1.89 7.60
N ILE A 275 -19.20 -0.90 7.61
CA ILE A 275 -18.72 -0.28 8.86
C ILE A 275 -19.90 0.34 9.60
N ALA A 276 -20.74 1.11 8.92
CA ALA A 276 -21.93 1.70 9.52
C ALA A 276 -22.90 0.64 10.09
N LEU A 277 -23.10 -0.47 9.36
CA LEU A 277 -23.92 -1.60 9.84
C LEU A 277 -23.32 -2.24 11.09
N VAL A 278 -22.01 -2.53 11.07
CA VAL A 278 -21.32 -3.11 12.24
C VAL A 278 -21.41 -2.16 13.44
N ASN A 279 -21.16 -0.88 13.22
CA ASN A 279 -21.24 0.14 14.27
C ASN A 279 -22.68 0.24 14.83
N GLY A 280 -23.70 0.18 14.00
CA GLY A 280 -25.10 0.15 14.44
C GLY A 280 -25.39 -1.05 15.33
N VAL A 281 -24.92 -2.25 14.98
CA VAL A 281 -25.07 -3.46 15.80
C VAL A 281 -24.29 -3.33 17.12
N LEU A 282 -23.04 -2.88 17.08
CA LEU A 282 -22.21 -2.68 18.28
C LEU A 282 -22.84 -1.65 19.22
N PHE A 283 -23.33 -0.54 18.69
CA PHE A 283 -24.04 0.50 19.46
C PHE A 283 -25.24 -0.09 20.22
N GLN A 284 -26.12 -0.82 19.54
CA GLN A 284 -27.30 -1.43 20.14
C GLN A 284 -26.95 -2.45 21.23
N LEU A 285 -25.91 -3.26 21.00
CA LEU A 285 -25.43 -4.21 21.99
C LEU A 285 -24.90 -3.49 23.23
N ALA A 286 -24.09 -2.46 23.05
CA ALA A 286 -23.52 -1.71 24.17
C ALA A 286 -24.57 -0.89 24.94
N GLU A 287 -25.58 -0.36 24.23
CA GLU A 287 -26.69 0.37 24.85
C GLU A 287 -27.49 -0.50 25.81
N GLY A 288 -27.78 -1.74 25.42
CA GLY A 288 -28.48 -2.70 26.26
C GLY A 288 -27.79 -3.02 27.60
N PHE A 289 -26.46 -2.78 27.69
CA PHE A 289 -25.67 -2.96 28.91
C PHE A 289 -25.23 -1.64 29.57
N GLY A 290 -25.65 -0.49 29.07
CA GLY A 290 -25.20 0.84 29.55
C GLY A 290 -23.72 1.13 29.29
N LEU A 291 -23.06 0.40 28.39
CA LEU A 291 -21.63 0.55 28.11
C LEU A 291 -21.31 1.82 27.33
N ASN A 292 -22.25 2.33 26.51
CA ASN A 292 -21.99 3.55 25.73
C ASN A 292 -21.72 4.76 26.63
N LEU A 293 -22.49 4.91 27.71
CA LEU A 293 -22.26 5.99 28.70
C LEU A 293 -20.89 5.89 29.36
N TRP A 294 -20.46 4.67 29.69
CA TRP A 294 -19.14 4.45 30.28
C TRP A 294 -18.03 4.78 29.28
N ILE A 295 -18.18 4.38 28.01
CA ILE A 295 -17.23 4.67 26.92
C ILE A 295 -17.09 6.17 26.72
N GLU A 296 -18.20 6.89 26.62
CA GLU A 296 -18.23 8.34 26.46
C GLU A 296 -17.52 9.09 27.59
N GLN A 297 -17.69 8.61 28.83
CA GLN A 297 -17.06 9.25 30.00
C GLN A 297 -15.59 8.90 30.20
N ASN A 298 -15.12 7.77 29.68
CA ASN A 298 -13.77 7.24 29.97
C ASN A 298 -12.86 7.16 28.74
N THR A 299 -13.37 7.46 27.54
CA THR A 299 -12.60 7.37 26.30
C THR A 299 -12.87 8.59 25.42
N ILE A 300 -12.14 8.70 24.32
CA ILE A 300 -12.36 9.74 23.29
C ILE A 300 -13.53 9.39 22.36
N TYR A 301 -14.09 8.19 22.48
CA TYR A 301 -15.18 7.70 21.62
C TYR A 301 -16.54 7.90 22.30
N SER A 302 -17.57 8.20 21.48
CA SER A 302 -18.94 8.40 21.97
C SER A 302 -19.70 7.10 22.26
N SER A 303 -19.27 5.98 21.67
CA SER A 303 -19.95 4.69 21.81
C SER A 303 -19.05 3.53 21.39
N LEU A 304 -19.52 2.31 21.63
CA LEU A 304 -18.86 1.10 21.13
C LEU A 304 -18.95 1.07 19.61
N SER A 305 -17.81 1.08 18.96
CA SER A 305 -17.68 1.08 17.50
C SER A 305 -16.52 0.20 17.04
N LEU A 306 -16.48 -0.11 15.76
CA LEU A 306 -15.36 -0.84 15.15
C LEU A 306 -14.05 -0.05 15.32
N GLU A 307 -14.12 1.25 15.15
CA GLU A 307 -12.99 2.18 15.29
C GLU A 307 -12.41 2.14 16.71
N LEU A 308 -13.25 2.15 17.74
CA LEU A 308 -12.81 1.98 19.12
C LEU A 308 -12.10 0.63 19.32
N ILE A 309 -12.70 -0.46 18.86
CA ILE A 309 -12.13 -1.81 19.02
C ILE A 309 -10.76 -1.88 18.33
N LEU A 310 -10.68 -1.45 17.07
CA LEU A 310 -9.46 -1.47 16.28
C LEU A 310 -8.41 -0.50 16.86
N GLY A 311 -8.84 0.66 17.34
CA GLY A 311 -7.99 1.65 17.99
C GLY A 311 -7.22 1.06 19.16
N TYR A 312 -7.92 0.44 20.10
CA TYR A 312 -7.30 -0.20 21.27
C TYR A 312 -6.54 -1.48 20.91
N LEU A 313 -7.02 -2.27 19.95
CA LEU A 313 -6.34 -3.49 19.49
C LEU A 313 -4.95 -3.18 18.95
N PHE A 314 -4.82 -2.11 18.15
CA PHE A 314 -3.55 -1.72 17.53
C PHE A 314 -2.77 -0.67 18.33
N ALA A 315 -3.30 -0.15 19.44
CA ALA A 315 -2.63 0.81 20.30
C ALA A 315 -1.22 0.37 20.75
N PRO A 316 -0.98 -0.89 21.19
CA PRO A 316 0.36 -1.33 21.55
C PRO A 316 1.37 -1.23 20.40
N LEU A 317 0.92 -1.47 19.17
CA LEU A 317 1.76 -1.37 17.98
C LEU A 317 2.08 0.10 17.66
N MET A 318 1.12 1.00 17.85
CA MET A 318 1.33 2.45 17.67
C MET A 318 2.31 3.00 18.70
N TRP A 319 2.19 2.57 19.93
CA TRP A 319 3.18 2.90 20.96
C TRP A 319 4.59 2.42 20.59
N LEU A 320 4.71 1.20 20.08
CA LEU A 320 6.00 0.60 19.69
C LEU A 320 6.69 1.40 18.55
N ILE A 321 5.94 1.95 17.60
CA ILE A 321 6.49 2.75 16.50
C ILE A 321 6.71 4.23 16.86
N GLY A 322 6.47 4.63 18.12
CA GLY A 322 6.76 5.97 18.63
C GLY A 322 5.71 7.04 18.33
N VAL A 323 4.44 6.64 18.21
CA VAL A 323 3.31 7.58 18.14
C VAL A 323 3.13 8.28 19.48
N ALA A 324 2.78 9.57 19.47
CA ALA A 324 2.47 10.33 20.68
C ALA A 324 1.31 9.70 21.46
N LYS A 325 1.38 9.72 22.79
CA LYS A 325 0.43 9.01 23.68
C LYS A 325 -1.03 9.40 23.40
N GLU A 326 -1.27 10.65 23.11
CA GLU A 326 -2.59 11.23 22.86
C GLU A 326 -3.20 10.69 21.56
N ASP A 327 -2.37 10.36 20.57
CA ASP A 327 -2.77 9.95 19.23
C ASP A 327 -2.78 8.42 19.02
N ILE A 328 -2.31 7.63 20.02
CA ILE A 328 -2.10 6.18 19.86
C ILE A 328 -3.37 5.45 19.41
N THR A 329 -4.51 5.74 20.03
CA THR A 329 -5.77 5.05 19.72
C THR A 329 -6.31 5.43 18.34
N LEU A 330 -6.25 6.72 17.98
CA LEU A 330 -6.67 7.19 16.66
C LEU A 330 -5.77 6.63 15.54
N MET A 331 -4.47 6.57 15.77
CA MET A 331 -3.53 5.95 14.84
C MET A 331 -3.75 4.43 14.72
N GLY A 332 -4.08 3.76 15.84
CA GLY A 332 -4.45 2.34 15.85
C GLY A 332 -5.74 2.07 15.08
N GLN A 333 -6.75 2.94 15.26
CA GLN A 333 -7.99 2.95 14.49
C GLN A 333 -7.72 3.02 12.98
N LEU A 334 -6.94 3.99 12.52
CA LEU A 334 -6.57 4.14 11.12
C LEU A 334 -5.89 2.89 10.54
N LEU A 335 -4.96 2.28 11.28
CA LEU A 335 -4.34 1.01 10.86
C LEU A 335 -5.37 -0.11 10.77
N GLY A 336 -6.26 -0.20 11.75
CA GLY A 336 -7.30 -1.23 11.78
C GLY A 336 -8.27 -1.11 10.63
N VAL A 337 -8.76 0.09 10.35
CA VAL A 337 -9.65 0.39 9.22
C VAL A 337 -8.96 0.09 7.88
N LYS A 338 -7.68 0.47 7.71
CA LYS A 338 -6.89 0.09 6.54
C LYS A 338 -6.90 -1.42 6.31
N LEU A 339 -6.62 -2.20 7.35
CA LEU A 339 -6.53 -3.66 7.26
C LEU A 339 -7.89 -4.31 6.98
N ALA A 340 -8.94 -3.87 7.70
CA ALA A 340 -10.27 -4.47 7.64
C ALA A 340 -11.02 -4.09 6.36
N ALA A 341 -10.97 -2.83 5.97
CA ALA A 341 -11.65 -2.29 4.80
C ALA A 341 -10.68 -2.02 3.66
N SER A 342 -10.09 -0.82 3.66
CA SER A 342 -9.06 -0.42 2.71
C SER A 342 -8.32 0.84 3.18
N GLU A 343 -7.17 1.10 2.57
CA GLU A 343 -6.43 2.34 2.76
C GLU A 343 -7.21 3.57 2.27
N PHE A 344 -8.09 3.44 1.29
CA PHE A 344 -8.98 4.52 0.84
C PHE A 344 -9.89 5.02 1.97
N VAL A 345 -10.57 4.09 2.66
CA VAL A 345 -11.42 4.42 3.80
C VAL A 345 -10.60 5.07 4.90
N ALA A 346 -9.43 4.50 5.21
CA ALA A 346 -8.55 5.05 6.24
C ALA A 346 -8.00 6.44 5.88
N TYR A 347 -7.76 6.76 4.61
CA TYR A 347 -7.37 8.12 4.19
C TYR A 347 -8.51 9.14 4.29
N ILE A 348 -9.75 8.75 3.99
CA ILE A 348 -10.92 9.61 4.22
C ILE A 348 -11.05 9.92 5.71
N GLU A 349 -10.86 8.91 6.55
CA GLU A 349 -10.90 9.07 8.00
C GLU A 349 -9.75 9.93 8.52
N LEU A 350 -8.52 9.73 8.00
CA LEU A 350 -7.37 10.60 8.30
C LEU A 350 -7.63 12.07 7.91
N ALA A 351 -8.30 12.32 6.78
CA ALA A 351 -8.66 13.69 6.39
C ALA A 351 -9.57 14.37 7.44
N SER A 352 -10.52 13.63 8.00
CA SER A 352 -11.36 14.11 9.11
C SER A 352 -10.56 14.29 10.40
N LEU A 353 -9.70 13.35 10.75
CA LEU A 353 -8.87 13.41 11.97
C LEU A 353 -7.73 14.45 11.89
N LYS A 354 -7.43 14.97 10.73
CA LYS A 354 -6.47 16.07 10.51
C LYS A 354 -7.09 17.43 10.85
N ASP A 355 -8.41 17.56 10.81
CA ASP A 355 -9.12 18.78 11.07
C ASP A 355 -9.26 19.01 12.59
N ILE A 356 -8.56 20.02 13.11
CA ILE A 356 -8.57 20.39 14.52
C ILE A 356 -9.93 20.89 15.02
N THR A 357 -10.86 21.18 14.12
CA THR A 357 -12.24 21.58 14.46
C THR A 357 -13.15 20.38 14.65
N SER A 358 -12.71 19.19 14.27
CA SER A 358 -13.44 17.94 14.47
C SER A 358 -13.50 17.56 15.96
N ALA A 359 -14.54 16.81 16.34
CA ALA A 359 -14.69 16.31 17.70
C ALA A 359 -13.53 15.37 18.13
N MET A 360 -12.96 14.65 17.19
CA MET A 360 -11.75 13.85 17.33
C MET A 360 -10.73 14.30 16.29
N TYR A 361 -9.51 14.57 16.71
CA TYR A 361 -8.41 14.99 15.83
C TYR A 361 -7.05 14.51 16.35
N LEU A 362 -6.09 14.36 15.44
CA LEU A 362 -4.70 14.06 15.77
C LEU A 362 -4.03 15.32 16.35
N SER A 363 -3.50 15.21 17.55
CA SER A 363 -2.93 16.33 18.32
C SER A 363 -1.60 16.83 17.74
N TYR A 364 -0.87 15.97 17.02
CA TYR A 364 0.46 16.28 16.54
C TYR A 364 0.59 16.13 15.03
N GLN A 365 1.19 17.11 14.37
CA GLN A 365 1.51 17.07 12.94
C GLN A 365 2.41 15.86 12.60
N LYS A 366 3.29 15.47 13.53
CA LYS A 366 4.07 14.24 13.42
C LYS A 366 3.19 13.01 13.20
N SER A 367 2.12 12.87 13.99
CA SER A 367 1.17 11.74 13.87
C SER A 367 0.45 11.76 12.52
N VAL A 368 0.07 12.93 12.01
CA VAL A 368 -0.53 13.08 10.68
C VAL A 368 0.42 12.59 9.57
N ILE A 369 1.70 12.99 9.64
CA ILE A 369 2.71 12.55 8.65
C ILE A 369 2.97 11.05 8.77
N MET A 370 3.12 10.53 10.01
CA MET A 370 3.28 9.10 10.25
C MET A 370 2.07 8.30 9.75
N ALA A 371 0.84 8.76 9.99
CA ALA A 371 -0.37 8.16 9.46
C ALA A 371 -0.39 8.15 7.94
N THR A 372 -0.05 9.27 7.29
CA THR A 372 0.02 9.37 5.83
C THR A 372 0.95 8.29 5.24
N ILE A 373 2.11 8.06 5.86
CA ILE A 373 3.07 7.05 5.42
C ILE A 373 2.62 5.62 5.77
N MET A 374 2.09 5.41 6.98
CA MET A 374 1.60 4.12 7.45
C MET A 374 0.44 3.60 6.59
N LEU A 375 -0.42 4.47 6.14
CA LEU A 375 -1.56 4.13 5.28
C LEU A 375 -1.14 3.88 3.84
N CYS A 376 0.01 4.41 3.38
CA CYS A 376 0.50 4.26 2.02
C CYS A 376 0.91 2.80 1.75
N GLY A 377 0.02 2.05 1.13
CA GLY A 377 0.22 0.64 0.75
C GLY A 377 -1.09 -0.15 0.76
N PHE A 378 -1.22 -1.04 -0.21
CA PHE A 378 -2.40 -1.88 -0.43
C PHE A 378 -2.51 -3.08 0.55
N ALA A 379 -1.88 -3.01 1.72
CA ALA A 379 -1.92 -4.09 2.70
C ALA A 379 -3.27 -4.15 3.41
N ASN A 380 -4.25 -4.82 2.80
CA ASN A 380 -5.59 -5.08 3.32
C ASN A 380 -6.12 -6.45 2.84
N PHE A 381 -7.23 -6.91 3.43
CA PHE A 381 -7.81 -8.22 3.07
C PHE A 381 -8.25 -8.31 1.61
N ALA A 382 -8.83 -7.24 1.04
CA ALA A 382 -9.28 -7.24 -0.35
C ALA A 382 -8.10 -7.41 -1.32
N SER A 383 -6.95 -6.83 -1.02
CA SER A 383 -5.73 -6.92 -1.84
C SER A 383 -5.17 -8.32 -1.93
N ILE A 384 -5.44 -9.20 -0.95
CA ILE A 384 -5.08 -10.62 -1.06
C ILE A 384 -5.78 -11.24 -2.29
N GLY A 385 -7.09 -11.03 -2.41
CA GLY A 385 -7.86 -11.50 -3.56
C GLY A 385 -7.42 -10.86 -4.88
N ILE A 386 -7.14 -9.56 -4.86
CA ILE A 386 -6.66 -8.82 -6.04
C ILE A 386 -5.33 -9.38 -6.55
N GLN A 387 -4.38 -9.65 -5.66
CA GLN A 387 -3.09 -10.23 -6.06
C GLN A 387 -3.21 -11.67 -6.53
N ILE A 388 -3.99 -12.51 -5.83
CA ILE A 388 -4.22 -13.90 -6.26
C ILE A 388 -4.86 -13.92 -7.64
N GLY A 389 -5.85 -13.06 -7.89
CA GLY A 389 -6.49 -12.94 -9.21
C GLY A 389 -5.56 -12.39 -10.27
N GLY A 390 -4.91 -11.25 -10.01
CA GLY A 390 -4.04 -10.56 -10.97
C GLY A 390 -2.80 -11.37 -11.36
N ILE A 391 -2.03 -11.84 -10.37
CA ILE A 391 -0.82 -12.64 -10.62
C ILE A 391 -1.21 -14.06 -11.11
N GLY A 392 -2.32 -14.61 -10.60
CA GLY A 392 -2.80 -15.94 -10.99
C GLY A 392 -3.21 -16.04 -12.46
N ILE A 393 -3.70 -14.95 -13.07
CA ILE A 393 -3.95 -14.91 -14.53
C ILE A 393 -2.64 -14.99 -15.31
N LEU A 394 -1.57 -14.37 -14.80
CA LEU A 394 -0.25 -14.37 -15.47
C LEU A 394 0.52 -15.68 -15.25
N ALA A 395 0.28 -16.36 -14.12
CA ALA A 395 0.93 -17.62 -13.75
C ALA A 395 -0.10 -18.60 -13.13
N PRO A 396 -0.97 -19.24 -13.94
CA PRO A 396 -2.06 -20.08 -13.44
C PRO A 396 -1.61 -21.26 -12.56
N GLY A 397 -0.42 -21.81 -12.83
CA GLY A 397 0.17 -22.90 -12.05
C GLY A 397 0.60 -22.53 -10.63
N LYS A 398 0.60 -21.25 -10.29
CA LYS A 398 1.07 -20.73 -8.99
C LYS A 398 -0.07 -20.29 -8.05
N SER A 399 -1.35 -20.43 -8.43
CA SER A 399 -2.50 -19.97 -7.65
C SER A 399 -2.51 -20.53 -6.21
N LYS A 400 -2.13 -21.79 -5.99
CA LYS A 400 -2.02 -22.37 -4.65
C LYS A 400 -0.94 -21.67 -3.80
N LEU A 401 0.22 -21.40 -4.38
CA LEU A 401 1.31 -20.69 -3.73
C LEU A 401 0.88 -19.26 -3.34
N LEU A 402 0.24 -18.55 -4.25
CA LEU A 402 -0.27 -17.18 -4.01
C LEU A 402 -1.27 -17.16 -2.84
N THR A 403 -2.17 -18.14 -2.78
CA THR A 403 -3.15 -18.26 -1.67
C THR A 403 -2.44 -18.52 -0.34
N GLU A 404 -1.44 -19.40 -0.29
CA GLU A 404 -0.66 -19.65 0.93
C GLU A 404 0.12 -18.42 1.42
N LEU A 405 0.62 -17.60 0.50
CA LEU A 405 1.44 -16.43 0.80
C LEU A 405 0.60 -15.17 1.08
N GLY A 406 -0.63 -15.07 0.59
CA GLY A 406 -1.42 -13.85 0.56
C GLY A 406 -1.55 -13.15 1.91
N PHE A 407 -2.00 -13.86 2.95
CA PHE A 407 -2.13 -13.29 4.30
C PHE A 407 -0.77 -12.86 4.88
N LYS A 408 0.28 -13.65 4.64
CA LYS A 408 1.64 -13.32 5.12
C LYS A 408 2.20 -12.11 4.38
N ALA A 409 1.91 -11.96 3.09
CA ALA A 409 2.30 -10.80 2.30
C ALA A 409 1.59 -9.52 2.77
N MET A 410 0.30 -9.62 3.15
CA MET A 410 -0.44 -8.52 3.76
C MET A 410 0.21 -8.07 5.08
N LEU A 411 0.53 -9.00 5.97
CA LEU A 411 1.25 -8.69 7.21
C LEU A 411 2.63 -8.09 6.92
N ALA A 412 3.38 -8.65 5.97
CA ALA A 412 4.68 -8.12 5.58
C ALA A 412 4.57 -6.69 5.02
N GLY A 413 3.63 -6.41 4.11
CA GLY A 413 3.37 -5.07 3.59
C GLY A 413 3.00 -4.07 4.68
N THR A 414 2.19 -4.50 5.66
CA THR A 414 1.87 -3.68 6.84
C THR A 414 3.12 -3.35 7.65
N LEU A 415 3.98 -4.33 7.93
CA LEU A 415 5.24 -4.10 8.65
C LEU A 415 6.17 -3.15 7.89
N VAL A 416 6.20 -3.21 6.56
CA VAL A 416 6.96 -2.25 5.72
C VAL A 416 6.47 -0.83 5.90
N SER A 417 5.15 -0.61 5.86
CA SER A 417 4.55 0.72 6.05
C SER A 417 4.81 1.25 7.46
N LEU A 418 4.71 0.40 8.49
CA LEU A 418 5.00 0.75 9.88
C LEU A 418 6.48 1.10 10.07
N LEU A 419 7.40 0.34 9.48
CA LEU A 419 8.83 0.62 9.54
C LEU A 419 9.16 1.96 8.88
N SER A 420 8.55 2.27 7.73
CA SER A 420 8.69 3.56 7.06
C SER A 420 8.17 4.71 7.93
N ALA A 421 6.99 4.55 8.54
CA ALA A 421 6.42 5.53 9.45
C ALA A 421 7.28 5.73 10.71
N THR A 422 7.89 4.65 11.23
CA THR A 422 8.81 4.71 12.37
C THR A 422 10.03 5.59 12.06
N PHE A 423 10.70 5.36 10.93
CA PHE A 423 11.89 6.14 10.56
C PHE A 423 11.56 7.62 10.36
N VAL A 424 10.45 7.93 9.72
CA VAL A 424 10.00 9.31 9.55
C VAL A 424 9.63 9.92 10.89
N GLY A 425 8.91 9.20 11.74
CA GLY A 425 8.56 9.64 13.08
C GLY A 425 9.78 9.93 13.97
N MET A 426 10.84 9.12 13.88
CA MET A 426 12.12 9.37 14.59
C MET A 426 12.82 10.65 14.15
N LEU A 427 12.68 11.04 12.88
CA LEU A 427 13.36 12.21 12.31
C LEU A 427 12.58 13.51 12.48
N LEU A 428 11.29 13.43 12.75
CA LEU A 428 10.42 14.59 13.01
C LEU A 428 10.45 15.04 14.48
N GLY A 429 10.95 14.20 15.38
CA GLY A 429 11.10 14.54 16.81
C GLY A 429 9.94 14.09 17.66
#